data_37cba552e320fe13e322a0277ae14306
#
_entry.id   37cba552e320fe13e322a0277ae14306
#
_cell.length_a   1.000
_cell.length_b   1.000
_cell.length_c   1.000
_cell.angle_alpha   90.00
_cell.angle_beta   90.00
_cell.angle_gamma   90.00
#
_symmetry.space_group_name_H-M   'P 1'
#
loop_
_entity.id
_entity.type
_entity.pdbx_description
1 polymer ?
#
loop_
_entity_poly.entity_id
_entity_poly.type
_entity_poly.pdbx_seq_one_letter_code
_entity_poly.pdbx_strand_id
1 'polypeptide(L)'
;MIKVNKNQIYKIAQEIGSDVILGLASPNCILTLKNELKSFRNCKRLYTLIVKPNFGCSTKMIYSCVKKFNKVKINKPSRKMFNLDFLKKMSNSLEEVALNKYNSLKKIKSYLNNLENPILVRMTGSGSALVSYYYSKKQCDRAQKRFNKDYKKYWCISSKTI
;
A
#
# COMPACT_ATOMS: atom_id res chain seq x y z
N MET A 1 -31.23 -5.13 -18.93
CA MET A 1 -29.83 -5.13 -18.44
C MET A 1 -29.11 -3.91 -19.00
N ILE A 2 -28.68 -2.97 -18.17
CA ILE A 2 -27.98 -1.74 -18.62
C ILE A 2 -26.57 -2.14 -19.07
N LYS A 3 -26.25 -1.95 -20.35
CA LYS A 3 -24.87 -2.14 -20.86
C LYS A 3 -24.06 -0.87 -20.58
N VAL A 4 -23.19 -0.93 -19.60
CA VAL A 4 -22.25 0.16 -19.30
C VAL A 4 -20.94 -0.12 -20.06
N ASN A 5 -20.47 0.84 -20.85
CA ASN A 5 -19.21 0.70 -21.55
C ASN A 5 -18.03 1.07 -20.64
N LYS A 6 -16.83 0.66 -21.04
CA LYS A 6 -15.61 0.84 -20.23
C LYS A 6 -15.33 2.32 -19.90
N ASN A 7 -15.57 3.23 -20.83
CA ASN A 7 -15.34 4.66 -20.62
C ASN A 7 -16.30 5.26 -19.59
N GLN A 8 -17.56 4.81 -19.60
CA GLN A 8 -18.54 5.21 -18.57
C GLN A 8 -18.12 4.73 -17.18
N ILE A 9 -17.63 3.48 -17.06
CA ILE A 9 -17.12 2.94 -15.78
C ILE A 9 -15.95 3.78 -15.28
N TYR A 10 -15.00 4.14 -16.16
CA TYR A 10 -13.86 5.00 -15.79
C TYR A 10 -14.31 6.38 -15.31
N LYS A 11 -15.29 7.01 -16.01
CA LYS A 11 -15.82 8.32 -15.64
C LYS A 11 -16.49 8.28 -14.27
N ILE A 12 -17.35 7.29 -14.02
CA ILE A 12 -18.00 7.08 -12.72
C ILE A 12 -16.96 6.86 -11.63
N ALA A 13 -15.94 6.03 -11.88
CA ALA A 13 -14.88 5.78 -10.91
C ALA A 13 -14.12 7.05 -10.52
N GLN A 14 -13.85 7.95 -11.47
CA GLN A 14 -13.21 9.23 -11.21
C GLN A 14 -14.09 10.18 -10.37
N GLU A 15 -15.40 10.16 -10.59
CA GLU A 15 -16.37 10.95 -9.82
C GLU A 15 -16.51 10.45 -8.37
N ILE A 16 -16.39 9.14 -8.15
CA ILE A 16 -16.45 8.54 -6.80
C ILE A 16 -15.20 8.89 -5.98
N GLY A 17 -14.02 8.89 -6.60
CA GLY A 17 -12.79 9.23 -5.92
C GLY A 17 -11.52 8.90 -6.72
N SER A 18 -10.44 9.64 -6.47
CA SER A 18 -9.18 9.52 -7.20
C SER A 18 -8.57 8.12 -7.19
N ASP A 19 -8.76 7.38 -6.10
CA ASP A 19 -8.15 6.04 -5.94
C ASP A 19 -9.03 4.91 -6.50
N VAL A 20 -10.31 5.18 -6.79
CA VAL A 20 -11.25 4.17 -7.29
C VAL A 20 -10.83 3.65 -8.66
N ILE A 21 -10.24 4.51 -9.48
CA ILE A 21 -9.72 4.15 -10.80
C ILE A 21 -8.61 3.08 -10.74
N LEU A 22 -7.85 3.03 -9.64
CA LEU A 22 -6.83 2.00 -9.42
C LEU A 22 -7.44 0.60 -9.32
N GLY A 23 -8.66 0.48 -8.80
CA GLY A 23 -9.40 -0.79 -8.73
C GLY A 23 -9.84 -1.34 -10.10
N LEU A 24 -9.91 -0.48 -11.11
CA LEU A 24 -10.23 -0.85 -12.50
C LEU A 24 -8.99 -1.16 -13.34
N ALA A 25 -7.82 -0.89 -12.78
CA ALA A 25 -6.55 -1.07 -13.48
C ALA A 25 -6.14 -2.52 -13.58
N SER A 26 -5.36 -2.83 -14.61
CA SER A 26 -4.54 -4.04 -14.60
C SER A 26 -3.47 -3.94 -13.49
N PRO A 27 -3.00 -5.09 -12.98
CA PRO A 27 -1.97 -5.13 -11.95
C PRO A 27 -0.71 -4.34 -12.39
N ASN A 28 0.00 -3.79 -11.40
CA ASN A 28 1.19 -2.97 -11.60
C ASN A 28 0.90 -1.68 -12.39
N CYS A 29 0.15 -0.80 -11.80
CA CYS A 29 -0.15 0.51 -12.37
C CYS A 29 0.41 1.66 -11.52
N ILE A 30 0.58 2.80 -12.15
CA ILE A 30 0.94 4.08 -11.51
C ILE A 30 -0.10 5.10 -11.93
N LEU A 31 -0.73 5.73 -10.94
CA LEU A 31 -1.58 6.90 -11.16
C LEU A 31 -0.71 8.15 -11.09
N THR A 32 -0.73 8.95 -12.16
CA THR A 32 0.03 10.20 -12.24
C THR A 32 -0.72 11.34 -11.57
N LEU A 33 -0.04 12.47 -11.35
CA LEU A 33 -0.68 13.69 -10.85
C LEU A 33 -1.75 14.27 -11.80
N LYS A 34 -1.69 13.90 -13.08
CA LYS A 34 -2.69 14.27 -14.08
C LYS A 34 -3.87 13.29 -14.14
N ASN A 35 -4.00 12.43 -13.13
CA ASN A 35 -4.99 11.33 -13.09
C ASN A 35 -4.91 10.36 -14.29
N GLU A 36 -3.74 10.26 -14.92
CA GLU A 36 -3.48 9.28 -15.97
C GLU A 36 -3.02 7.96 -15.35
N LEU A 37 -3.65 6.88 -15.74
CA LEU A 37 -3.31 5.54 -15.30
C LEU A 37 -2.35 4.89 -16.30
N LYS A 38 -1.15 4.55 -15.83
CA LYS A 38 -0.14 3.84 -16.63
C LYS A 38 0.06 2.43 -16.09
N SER A 39 -0.23 1.42 -16.91
CA SER A 39 -0.10 0.00 -16.54
C SER A 39 1.17 -0.60 -17.10
N PHE A 40 1.78 -1.53 -16.35
CA PHE A 40 3.04 -2.19 -16.70
C PHE A 40 2.90 -3.70 -16.58
N ARG A 41 3.53 -4.44 -17.50
CA ARG A 41 3.56 -5.91 -17.49
C ARG A 41 4.93 -6.41 -16.99
N ASN A 42 4.98 -7.67 -16.58
CA ASN A 42 6.21 -8.36 -16.18
C ASN A 42 6.99 -7.66 -15.07
N CYS A 43 6.28 -7.10 -14.08
CA CYS A 43 6.89 -6.61 -12.85
C CYS A 43 7.24 -7.77 -11.92
N LYS A 44 8.24 -7.55 -11.05
CA LYS A 44 8.66 -8.58 -10.09
C LYS A 44 7.55 -8.87 -9.09
N ARG A 45 7.18 -10.13 -8.97
CA ARG A 45 6.21 -10.58 -7.96
C ARG A 45 6.88 -10.66 -6.59
N LEU A 46 6.18 -10.17 -5.59
CA LEU A 46 6.58 -10.24 -4.19
C LEU A 46 5.44 -10.84 -3.37
N TYR A 47 5.79 -11.50 -2.28
CA TYR A 47 4.81 -11.97 -1.30
C TYR A 47 4.57 -10.87 -0.29
N THR A 48 3.32 -10.70 0.14
CA THR A 48 2.92 -9.60 1.01
C THR A 48 2.17 -10.13 2.22
N LEU A 49 2.54 -9.64 3.39
CA LEU A 49 1.74 -9.78 4.60
C LEU A 49 1.02 -8.46 4.83
N ILE A 50 -0.30 -8.48 4.72
CA ILE A 50 -1.15 -7.32 4.97
C ILE A 50 -1.70 -7.43 6.37
N VAL A 51 -1.48 -6.42 7.18
CA VAL A 51 -1.92 -6.35 8.57
C VAL A 51 -2.84 -5.15 8.75
N LYS A 52 -4.05 -5.38 9.27
CA LYS A 52 -4.99 -4.32 9.61
C LYS A 52 -5.26 -4.38 11.12
N PRO A 53 -4.80 -3.39 11.89
CA PRO A 53 -5.16 -3.24 13.28
C PRO A 53 -6.66 -3.09 13.48
N ASN A 54 -7.16 -3.36 14.68
CA ASN A 54 -8.58 -3.22 15.04
C ASN A 54 -9.04 -1.77 15.25
N PHE A 55 -8.18 -0.82 14.93
CA PHE A 55 -8.50 0.62 14.90
C PHE A 55 -8.27 1.20 13.50
N GLY A 56 -8.90 2.34 13.21
CA GLY A 56 -8.69 3.11 11.99
C GLY A 56 -7.86 4.37 12.23
N CYS A 57 -7.27 4.91 11.17
CA CYS A 57 -6.73 6.26 11.15
C CYS A 57 -7.74 7.19 10.45
N SER A 58 -8.08 8.32 11.05
CA SER A 58 -8.94 9.29 10.39
C SER A 58 -8.19 9.92 9.21
N THR A 59 -8.62 9.62 7.99
CA THR A 59 -8.02 10.15 6.76
C THR A 59 -7.96 11.68 6.80
N LYS A 60 -9.08 12.34 7.15
CA LYS A 60 -9.17 13.81 7.26
C LYS A 60 -8.11 14.36 8.23
N MET A 61 -8.00 13.75 9.42
CA MET A 61 -7.04 14.19 10.43
C MET A 61 -5.59 13.95 9.99
N ILE A 62 -5.28 12.81 9.36
CA ILE A 62 -3.93 12.55 8.86
C ILE A 62 -3.53 13.58 7.82
N TYR A 63 -4.40 13.85 6.84
CA TYR A 63 -4.13 14.87 5.82
C TYR A 63 -3.96 16.28 6.40
N SER A 64 -4.78 16.68 7.38
CA SER A 64 -4.66 18.01 8.00
C SER A 64 -3.38 18.21 8.80
N CYS A 65 -2.74 17.13 9.26
CA CYS A 65 -1.48 17.19 9.99
C CYS A 65 -0.24 17.15 9.08
N VAL A 66 -0.39 16.96 7.76
CA VAL A 66 0.76 16.97 6.83
C VAL A 66 1.22 18.40 6.61
N LYS A 67 2.36 18.76 7.18
CA LYS A 67 2.97 20.10 7.00
C LYS A 67 3.58 20.29 5.60
N LYS A 68 4.12 19.21 5.01
CA LYS A 68 4.79 19.23 3.70
C LYS A 68 4.69 17.87 3.05
N PHE A 69 4.18 17.85 1.83
CA PHE A 69 4.22 16.65 1.00
C PHE A 69 5.60 16.45 0.39
N ASN A 70 6.03 15.21 0.29
CA ASN A 70 7.26 14.88 -0.42
C ASN A 70 7.18 15.34 -1.88
N LYS A 71 8.30 15.85 -2.40
CA LYS A 71 8.37 16.19 -3.82
C LYS A 71 8.06 14.96 -4.66
N VAL A 72 7.26 15.15 -5.71
CA VAL A 72 6.93 14.08 -6.65
C VAL A 72 8.19 13.60 -7.34
N LYS A 73 8.54 12.33 -7.12
CA LYS A 73 9.72 11.67 -7.72
C LYS A 73 9.37 10.96 -9.03
N ILE A 74 8.09 10.96 -9.42
CA ILE A 74 7.55 10.23 -10.58
C ILE A 74 7.10 11.22 -11.63
N ASN A 75 8.03 11.74 -12.43
CA ASN A 75 7.69 12.64 -13.54
C ASN A 75 7.28 11.85 -14.80
N LYS A 76 7.93 10.73 -15.05
CA LYS A 76 7.62 9.84 -16.19
C LYS A 76 7.50 8.40 -15.68
N PRO A 77 6.29 7.87 -15.49
CA PRO A 77 6.07 6.49 -15.04
C PRO A 77 6.75 5.47 -15.96
N SER A 78 7.50 4.55 -15.38
CA SER A 78 8.18 3.49 -16.11
C SER A 78 8.20 2.19 -15.31
N ARG A 79 8.40 1.05 -15.99
CA ARG A 79 8.52 -0.26 -15.35
C ARG A 79 9.66 -0.33 -14.33
N LYS A 80 10.73 0.45 -14.51
CA LYS A 80 11.87 0.52 -13.57
C LYS A 80 11.44 0.93 -12.15
N MET A 81 10.30 1.62 -12.01
CA MET A 81 9.76 2.04 -10.71
C MET A 81 9.22 0.88 -9.86
N PHE A 82 9.03 -0.30 -10.46
CA PHE A 82 8.70 -1.53 -9.75
C PHE A 82 9.93 -2.35 -9.32
N ASN A 83 11.14 -1.84 -9.55
CA ASN A 83 12.36 -2.44 -9.02
C ASN A 83 12.46 -2.20 -7.51
N LEU A 84 13.01 -3.16 -6.78
CA LEU A 84 13.09 -3.11 -5.31
C LEU A 84 13.86 -1.90 -4.79
N ASP A 85 14.94 -1.51 -5.44
CA ASP A 85 15.74 -0.35 -5.02
C ASP A 85 14.95 0.96 -5.16
N PHE A 86 14.12 1.06 -6.19
CA PHE A 86 13.23 2.19 -6.36
C PHE A 86 12.11 2.16 -5.31
N LEU A 87 11.45 1.00 -5.13
CA LEU A 87 10.37 0.84 -4.14
C LEU A 87 10.84 1.13 -2.72
N LYS A 88 12.06 0.73 -2.34
CA LYS A 88 12.64 1.03 -1.03
C LYS A 88 12.86 2.53 -0.81
N LYS A 89 13.17 3.28 -1.87
CA LYS A 89 13.39 4.74 -1.82
C LYS A 89 12.09 5.56 -1.82
N MET A 90 10.96 4.93 -2.18
CA MET A 90 9.66 5.60 -2.12
C MET A 90 9.19 5.71 -0.67
N SER A 91 8.44 6.74 -0.38
CA SER A 91 7.86 6.98 0.95
C SER A 91 6.37 7.32 0.83
N ASN A 92 5.63 7.01 1.86
CA ASN A 92 4.26 7.48 2.03
C ASN A 92 4.30 8.72 2.96
N SER A 93 3.99 9.91 2.42
CA SER A 93 4.02 11.17 3.19
C SER A 93 3.07 11.17 4.40
N LEU A 94 2.05 10.33 4.37
CA LEU A 94 1.07 10.21 5.45
C LEU A 94 1.57 9.28 6.58
N GLU A 95 2.54 8.42 6.30
CA GLU A 95 2.98 7.38 7.24
C GLU A 95 3.63 7.96 8.48
N GLU A 96 4.51 8.93 8.35
CA GLU A 96 5.18 9.59 9.47
C GLU A 96 4.15 10.25 10.40
N VAL A 97 3.19 10.97 9.83
CA VAL A 97 2.10 11.61 10.59
C VAL A 97 1.28 10.57 11.34
N ALA A 98 0.90 9.48 10.67
CA ALA A 98 0.12 8.41 11.29
C ALA A 98 0.88 7.72 12.42
N LEU A 99 2.16 7.42 12.23
CA LEU A 99 3.00 6.78 13.25
C LEU A 99 3.23 7.68 14.47
N ASN A 100 3.33 8.98 14.28
CA ASN A 100 3.48 9.95 15.39
C ASN A 100 2.16 10.11 16.14
N LYS A 101 1.02 10.05 15.46
CA LYS A 101 -0.31 10.18 16.08
C LYS A 101 -0.77 8.90 16.77
N TYR A 102 -0.45 7.74 16.20
CA TYR A 102 -0.93 6.43 16.66
C TYR A 102 0.26 5.56 17.12
N ASN A 103 0.64 5.68 18.42
CA ASN A 103 1.77 4.94 18.97
C ASN A 103 1.63 3.41 18.81
N SER A 104 0.40 2.88 18.90
CA SER A 104 0.14 1.46 18.63
C SER A 104 0.51 1.06 17.20
N LEU A 105 0.25 1.92 16.19
CA LEU A 105 0.64 1.68 14.81
C LEU A 105 2.16 1.66 14.65
N LYS A 106 2.86 2.57 15.34
CA LYS A 106 4.33 2.62 15.38
C LYS A 106 4.92 1.32 15.94
N LYS A 107 4.35 0.80 17.04
CA LYS A 107 4.77 -0.47 17.66
C LYS A 107 4.58 -1.64 16.69
N ILE A 108 3.43 -1.72 16.00
CA ILE A 108 3.17 -2.78 15.02
C ILE A 108 4.15 -2.69 13.85
N LYS A 109 4.41 -1.49 13.31
CA LYS A 109 5.39 -1.31 12.23
C LYS A 109 6.78 -1.75 12.67
N SER A 110 7.22 -1.38 13.87
CA SER A 110 8.50 -1.82 14.42
C SER A 110 8.58 -3.35 14.54
N TYR A 111 7.52 -3.99 15.04
CA TYR A 111 7.42 -5.44 15.09
C TYR A 111 7.54 -6.07 13.69
N LEU A 112 6.78 -5.56 12.72
CA LEU A 112 6.79 -6.06 11.36
C LEU A 112 8.16 -5.92 10.68
N ASN A 113 8.91 -4.84 10.95
CA ASN A 113 10.26 -4.64 10.41
C ASN A 113 11.26 -5.74 10.85
N ASN A 114 11.01 -6.37 12.01
CA ASN A 114 11.84 -7.45 12.55
C ASN A 114 11.25 -8.85 12.30
N LEU A 115 10.09 -8.93 11.63
CA LEU A 115 9.36 -10.18 11.46
C LEU A 115 9.80 -10.89 10.18
N GLU A 116 10.60 -11.96 10.32
CA GLU A 116 11.05 -12.79 9.20
C GLU A 116 11.81 -12.01 8.10
N ASN A 117 12.55 -10.97 8.45
CA ASN A 117 13.39 -10.16 7.56
C ASN A 117 12.66 -9.68 6.29
N PRO A 118 11.66 -8.80 6.39
CA PRO A 118 10.96 -8.28 5.24
C PRO A 118 11.89 -7.43 4.35
N ILE A 119 11.60 -7.35 3.06
CA ILE A 119 12.28 -6.47 2.11
C ILE A 119 12.05 -5.00 2.48
N LEU A 120 10.80 -4.69 2.84
CA LEU A 120 10.34 -3.39 3.35
C LEU A 120 8.98 -3.57 4.04
N VAL A 121 8.66 -2.64 4.94
CA VAL A 121 7.34 -2.50 5.57
C VAL A 121 6.82 -1.10 5.34
N ARG A 122 5.57 -0.97 4.91
CA ARG A 122 4.97 0.33 4.60
C ARG A 122 3.49 0.38 4.95
N MET A 123 3.07 1.56 5.41
CA MET A 123 1.66 1.85 5.58
C MET A 123 1.01 2.09 4.21
N THR A 124 -0.19 1.58 4.00
CA THR A 124 -0.98 1.83 2.80
C THR A 124 -1.97 2.97 3.02
N GLY A 125 -2.06 3.87 2.04
CA GLY A 125 -2.93 5.04 2.10
C GLY A 125 -2.69 5.89 3.35
N SER A 126 -3.75 6.32 4.00
CA SER A 126 -3.73 7.07 5.27
C SER A 126 -3.64 6.15 6.51
N GLY A 127 -3.51 4.84 6.34
CA GLY A 127 -3.48 3.84 7.40
C GLY A 127 -4.89 3.33 7.75
N SER A 128 -5.01 2.49 8.74
CA SER A 128 -4.00 1.90 9.63
C SER A 128 -3.35 0.62 9.08
N ALA A 129 -3.68 0.20 7.85
CA ALA A 129 -3.13 -1.03 7.30
C ALA A 129 -1.63 -0.88 6.97
N LEU A 130 -0.86 -1.91 7.30
CA LEU A 130 0.56 -2.04 7.02
C LEU A 130 0.79 -3.24 6.11
N VAL A 131 1.75 -3.12 5.20
CA VAL A 131 2.14 -4.19 4.27
C VAL A 131 3.62 -4.46 4.42
N SER A 132 3.97 -5.71 4.70
CA SER A 132 5.35 -6.22 4.69
C SER A 132 5.57 -7.02 3.41
N TYR A 133 6.71 -6.85 2.77
CA TYR A 133 7.04 -7.51 1.51
C TYR A 133 8.15 -8.52 1.71
N TYR A 134 8.03 -9.70 1.08
CA TYR A 134 8.95 -10.82 1.21
C TYR A 134 9.34 -11.41 -0.15
N TYR A 135 10.51 -12.03 -0.21
CA TYR A 135 10.99 -12.72 -1.42
C TYR A 135 10.30 -14.06 -1.66
N SER A 136 9.89 -14.77 -0.60
CA SER A 136 9.34 -16.11 -0.72
C SER A 136 8.01 -16.28 0.02
N LYS A 137 7.17 -17.19 -0.52
CA LYS A 137 5.92 -17.58 0.12
C LYS A 137 6.17 -18.16 1.52
N LYS A 138 7.14 -19.05 1.65
CA LYS A 138 7.49 -19.70 2.92
C LYS A 138 7.80 -18.69 4.02
N GLN A 139 8.57 -17.64 3.68
CA GLN A 139 8.91 -16.54 4.60
C GLN A 139 7.66 -15.74 5.01
N CYS A 140 6.81 -15.40 4.04
CA CYS A 140 5.56 -14.67 4.29
C CYS A 140 4.59 -15.48 5.16
N ASP A 141 4.45 -16.79 4.90
CA ASP A 141 3.57 -17.68 5.66
C ASP A 141 4.05 -17.86 7.12
N ARG A 142 5.38 -17.94 7.33
CA ARG A 142 5.94 -17.94 8.70
C ARG A 142 5.65 -16.63 9.43
N ALA A 143 5.82 -15.51 8.72
CA ALA A 143 5.51 -14.19 9.25
C ALA A 143 4.03 -14.09 9.65
N GLN A 144 3.10 -14.58 8.83
CA GLN A 144 1.69 -14.60 9.14
C GLN A 144 1.38 -15.43 10.38
N LYS A 145 1.90 -16.67 10.46
CA LYS A 145 1.68 -17.55 11.62
C LYS A 145 2.16 -16.89 12.92
N ARG A 146 3.34 -16.29 12.88
CA ARG A 146 3.93 -15.62 14.04
C ARG A 146 3.16 -14.36 14.43
N PHE A 147 2.78 -13.54 13.45
CA PHE A 147 1.97 -12.34 13.70
C PHE A 147 0.62 -12.71 14.34
N ASN A 148 -0.09 -13.71 13.82
CA ASN A 148 -1.38 -14.15 14.36
C ASN A 148 -1.28 -14.71 15.79
N LYS A 149 -0.13 -15.29 16.15
CA LYS A 149 0.13 -15.76 17.52
C LYS A 149 0.24 -14.58 18.49
N ASP A 150 0.98 -13.53 18.10
CA ASP A 150 1.33 -12.41 18.95
C ASP A 150 0.25 -11.31 18.96
N TYR A 151 -0.51 -11.17 17.85
CA TYR A 151 -1.53 -10.14 17.63
C TYR A 151 -2.90 -10.74 17.27
N LYS A 152 -3.46 -11.60 18.14
CA LYS A 152 -4.70 -12.37 17.90
C LYS A 152 -5.94 -11.54 17.52
N LYS A 153 -5.99 -10.24 17.91
CA LYS A 153 -7.12 -9.36 17.68
C LYS A 153 -7.02 -8.55 16.38
N TYR A 154 -5.95 -8.72 15.61
CA TYR A 154 -5.73 -7.97 14.38
C TYR A 154 -5.96 -8.85 13.16
N TRP A 155 -6.53 -8.26 12.13
CA TRP A 155 -6.67 -8.95 10.86
C TRP A 155 -5.32 -9.03 10.13
N CYS A 156 -5.01 -10.20 9.62
CA CYS A 156 -3.74 -10.45 8.94
C CYS A 156 -3.92 -11.51 7.85
N ILE A 157 -3.41 -11.22 6.66
CA ILE A 157 -3.46 -12.13 5.51
C ILE A 157 -2.16 -12.11 4.73
N SER A 158 -1.70 -13.30 4.29
CA SER A 158 -0.66 -13.42 3.27
C SER A 158 -1.27 -13.36 1.87
N SER A 159 -0.58 -12.68 0.98
CA SER A 159 -0.97 -12.50 -0.41
C SER A 159 0.28 -12.39 -1.30
N LYS A 160 0.12 -12.03 -2.54
CA LYS A 160 1.20 -11.71 -3.47
C LYS A 160 0.83 -10.53 -4.35
N THR A 161 1.82 -9.78 -4.78
CA THR A 161 1.65 -8.79 -5.85
C THR A 161 1.37 -9.53 -7.16
N ILE A 162 0.59 -8.94 -8.02
CA ILE A 162 0.11 -9.56 -9.27
C ILE A 162 1.02 -9.16 -10.43
#